data_15e4d405ef725b5804d4827d38fe6088
#
_entry.id   15e4d405ef725b5804d4827d38fe6088
#
_cell.length_a   1.000
_cell.length_b   1.000
_cell.length_c   1.000
_cell.angle_alpha   90.00
_cell.angle_beta   90.00
_cell.angle_gamma   90.00
#
_symmetry.space_group_name_H-M   'P 1'
#
loop_
_entity.id
_entity.type
_entity.pdbx_description
1 polymer ?
#
loop_
_entity_poly.entity_id
_entity_poly.type
_entity_poly.pdbx_seq_one_letter_code
_entity_poly.pdbx_strand_id
1 'polypeptide(L)'
;KMAWSLAASQPERVQALVLMAPDGFPQAKDIGTKPYEVPAVMGLIKYVFPKYLVRKSIEPAFSDADALNDALVNRYFDMLRAPGVRGAILNRSNQTIYSDPVPRLKAIKAPTLLIWGEQDQMIPSTNAQSYANVLSNSTTVIVPKLGHLLQEEQPDKGLTAVMQFLDSHLMK
;
A
#
# COMPACT_ATOMS: atom_id res chain seq x y z
N LYS A 1 5.61 -1.23 -1.64
CA LYS A 1 7.08 -1.42 -1.53
C LYS A 1 7.69 -2.03 -2.79
N MET A 2 7.13 -3.11 -3.36
CA MET A 2 7.71 -3.79 -4.55
C MET A 2 7.85 -2.85 -5.76
N ALA A 3 6.84 -2.05 -6.08
CA ALA A 3 6.85 -1.16 -7.25
C ALA A 3 8.00 -0.15 -7.22
N TRP A 4 8.15 0.60 -6.14
CA TRP A 4 9.24 1.58 -6.04
C TRP A 4 10.62 0.91 -5.89
N SER A 5 10.70 -0.30 -5.31
CA SER A 5 11.95 -1.06 -5.30
C SER A 5 12.40 -1.47 -6.71
N LEU A 6 11.45 -1.87 -7.57
CA LEU A 6 11.74 -2.14 -8.98
C LEU A 6 12.21 -0.87 -9.69
N ALA A 7 11.50 0.23 -9.54
CA ALA A 7 11.86 1.51 -10.16
C ALA A 7 13.25 2.01 -9.73
N ALA A 8 13.65 1.74 -8.48
CA ALA A 8 14.98 2.08 -7.99
C ALA A 8 16.09 1.16 -8.53
N SER A 9 15.79 -0.14 -8.72
CA SER A 9 16.79 -1.14 -9.12
C SER A 9 16.93 -1.29 -10.64
N GLN A 10 15.89 -0.95 -11.40
CA GLN A 10 15.83 -1.06 -12.87
C GLN A 10 15.17 0.19 -13.47
N PRO A 11 15.78 1.37 -13.30
CA PRO A 11 15.16 2.64 -13.69
C PRO A 11 14.85 2.74 -15.19
N GLU A 12 15.61 2.05 -16.03
CA GLU A 12 15.43 2.00 -17.50
C GLU A 12 14.15 1.26 -17.92
N ARG A 13 13.56 0.47 -17.04
CA ARG A 13 12.33 -0.30 -17.30
C ARG A 13 11.07 0.42 -16.85
N VAL A 14 11.20 1.54 -16.16
CA VAL A 14 10.05 2.25 -15.56
C VAL A 14 9.94 3.64 -16.16
N GLN A 15 8.97 3.83 -17.03
CA GLN A 15 8.70 5.11 -17.69
C GLN A 15 7.94 6.08 -16.77
N ALA A 16 7.02 5.56 -15.97
CA ALA A 16 6.26 6.32 -14.97
C ALA A 16 5.90 5.41 -13.80
N LEU A 17 5.73 5.97 -12.62
CA LEU A 17 5.42 5.24 -11.39
C LEU A 17 4.19 5.84 -10.70
N VAL A 18 3.21 5.01 -10.38
CA VAL A 18 2.06 5.40 -9.58
C VAL A 18 2.12 4.67 -8.23
N LEU A 19 2.12 5.41 -7.16
CA LEU A 19 2.14 4.90 -5.80
C LEU A 19 0.87 5.34 -5.06
N MET A 20 0.01 4.38 -4.75
CA MET A 20 -1.22 4.60 -3.98
C MET A 20 -0.95 4.25 -2.52
N ALA A 21 -0.99 5.24 -1.64
CA ALA A 21 -0.73 5.12 -0.21
C ALA A 21 0.41 4.13 0.12
N PRO A 22 1.63 4.33 -0.46
CA PRO A 22 2.70 3.36 -0.31
C PRO A 22 3.20 3.27 1.13
N ASP A 23 3.47 2.05 1.58
CA ASP A 23 4.23 1.78 2.80
C ASP A 23 5.74 1.86 2.50
N GLY A 24 6.54 2.35 3.41
CA GLY A 24 7.99 2.34 3.16
C GLY A 24 8.82 3.21 4.08
N PHE A 25 8.20 4.07 4.86
CA PHE A 25 8.89 4.83 5.90
C PHE A 25 8.67 4.18 7.27
N PRO A 26 9.49 3.19 7.66
CA PRO A 26 9.44 2.62 8.99
C PRO A 26 9.86 3.67 10.02
N GLN A 27 9.42 3.50 11.26
CA GLN A 27 9.96 4.34 12.33
C GLN A 27 11.47 4.07 12.47
N ALA A 28 12.22 5.10 12.81
CA ALA A 28 13.69 4.99 12.90
C ALA A 28 14.16 3.84 13.84
N LYS A 29 13.39 3.59 14.92
CA LYS A 29 13.66 2.49 15.86
C LYS A 29 13.49 1.10 15.25
N ASP A 30 12.74 0.96 14.16
CA ASP A 30 12.44 -0.33 13.53
C ASP A 30 13.43 -0.67 12.42
N ILE A 31 14.26 0.30 11.99
CA ILE A 31 15.27 0.08 10.96
C ILE A 31 16.37 -0.83 11.46
N GLY A 32 16.62 -1.92 10.71
CA GLY A 32 17.65 -2.90 11.04
C GLY A 32 17.30 -3.83 12.20
N THR A 33 16.08 -3.74 12.77
CA THR A 33 15.63 -4.66 13.80
C THR A 33 15.38 -6.06 13.22
N LYS A 34 15.40 -7.07 14.12
CA LYS A 34 15.02 -8.44 13.74
C LYS A 34 13.58 -8.46 13.26
N PRO A 35 13.23 -9.37 12.35
CA PRO A 35 11.85 -9.59 11.95
C PRO A 35 10.96 -9.81 13.17
N TYR A 36 9.70 -9.34 13.06
CA TYR A 36 8.72 -9.59 14.11
C TYR A 36 8.45 -11.09 14.23
N GLU A 37 8.68 -11.63 15.40
CA GLU A 37 8.36 -13.03 15.72
C GLU A 37 6.83 -13.15 15.91
N VAL A 38 6.17 -13.80 14.97
CA VAL A 38 4.74 -14.05 15.05
C VAL A 38 4.47 -15.06 16.18
N PRO A 39 3.70 -14.71 17.22
CA PRO A 39 3.37 -15.64 18.30
C PRO A 39 2.76 -16.93 17.76
N ALA A 40 3.15 -18.08 18.33
CA ALA A 40 2.72 -19.40 17.86
C ALA A 40 1.20 -19.54 17.79
N VAL A 41 0.46 -18.88 18.70
CA VAL A 41 -1.01 -18.86 18.72
C VAL A 41 -1.59 -18.26 17.44
N MET A 42 -0.90 -17.31 16.81
CA MET A 42 -1.31 -16.75 15.52
C MET A 42 -1.25 -17.80 14.39
N GLY A 43 -0.52 -18.89 14.58
CA GLY A 43 -0.52 -20.03 13.66
C GLY A 43 -1.91 -20.65 13.44
N LEU A 44 -2.81 -20.50 14.41
CA LEU A 44 -4.20 -20.97 14.30
C LEU A 44 -4.95 -20.26 13.16
N ILE A 45 -4.58 -19.05 12.78
CA ILE A 45 -5.17 -18.30 11.66
C ILE A 45 -5.07 -19.09 10.33
N LYS A 46 -4.05 -19.95 10.19
CA LYS A 46 -3.93 -20.85 9.02
C LYS A 46 -5.14 -21.74 8.83
N TYR A 47 -5.77 -22.13 9.93
CA TYR A 47 -6.86 -23.11 9.95
C TYR A 47 -8.22 -22.46 10.13
N VAL A 48 -8.31 -21.51 11.05
CA VAL A 48 -9.57 -20.83 11.40
C VAL A 48 -9.37 -19.32 11.31
N PHE A 49 -10.12 -18.69 10.41
CA PHE A 49 -10.17 -17.25 10.28
C PHE A 49 -11.61 -16.79 10.01
N PRO A 50 -12.37 -16.44 11.05
CA PRO A 50 -13.76 -16.06 10.91
C PRO A 50 -13.94 -14.82 10.03
N LYS A 51 -15.00 -14.81 9.22
CA LYS A 51 -15.28 -13.72 8.27
C LYS A 51 -15.40 -12.34 8.93
N TYR A 52 -15.93 -12.27 10.16
CA TYR A 52 -16.05 -11.00 10.88
C TYR A 52 -14.68 -10.38 11.18
N LEU A 53 -13.62 -11.18 11.35
CA LEU A 53 -12.26 -10.68 11.52
C LEU A 53 -11.72 -10.09 10.21
N VAL A 54 -12.13 -10.62 9.05
CA VAL A 54 -11.79 -10.01 7.76
C VAL A 54 -12.39 -8.60 7.69
N ARG A 55 -13.69 -8.46 7.96
CA ARG A 55 -14.35 -7.16 8.00
C ARG A 55 -13.60 -6.19 8.91
N LYS A 56 -13.35 -6.58 10.17
CA LYS A 56 -12.62 -5.75 11.15
C LYS A 56 -11.20 -5.36 10.70
N SER A 57 -10.51 -6.24 9.97
CA SER A 57 -9.14 -5.97 9.52
C SER A 57 -9.05 -5.00 8.35
N ILE A 58 -10.10 -4.94 7.52
CA ILE A 58 -10.13 -4.06 6.34
C ILE A 58 -10.96 -2.78 6.56
N GLU A 59 -11.81 -2.74 7.58
CA GLU A 59 -12.63 -1.56 7.90
C GLU A 59 -11.81 -0.25 8.02
N PRO A 60 -10.63 -0.22 8.68
CA PRO A 60 -9.81 0.99 8.73
C PRO A 60 -9.25 1.46 7.37
N ALA A 61 -9.36 0.62 6.34
CA ALA A 61 -8.93 0.99 4.98
C ALA A 61 -9.97 1.85 4.24
N PHE A 62 -11.17 2.01 4.79
CA PHE A 62 -12.27 2.77 4.21
C PHE A 62 -12.56 4.02 5.05
N SER A 63 -12.83 5.13 4.39
CA SER A 63 -13.33 6.34 5.07
C SER A 63 -14.83 6.24 5.36
N ASP A 64 -15.55 5.53 4.50
CA ASP A 64 -16.97 5.27 4.62
C ASP A 64 -17.21 3.78 4.89
N ALA A 65 -17.78 3.48 6.07
CA ALA A 65 -18.10 2.11 6.46
C ALA A 65 -19.12 1.45 5.52
N ASP A 66 -20.00 2.22 4.88
CA ASP A 66 -21.02 1.71 3.95
C ASP A 66 -20.38 1.26 2.61
N ALA A 67 -19.23 1.80 2.24
CA ALA A 67 -18.48 1.34 1.08
C ALA A 67 -17.98 -0.11 1.26
N LEU A 68 -17.77 -0.54 2.50
CA LEU A 68 -17.38 -1.91 2.84
C LEU A 68 -18.60 -2.84 2.90
N ASN A 69 -19.19 -3.13 1.77
CA ASN A 69 -20.34 -4.02 1.66
C ASN A 69 -19.99 -5.51 1.81
N ASP A 70 -20.99 -6.36 1.95
CA ASP A 70 -20.80 -7.81 2.15
C ASP A 70 -20.16 -8.51 0.95
N ALA A 71 -20.40 -8.05 -0.28
CA ALA A 71 -19.77 -8.62 -1.48
C ALA A 71 -18.26 -8.41 -1.45
N LEU A 72 -17.82 -7.22 -1.04
CA LEU A 72 -16.40 -6.89 -0.90
C LEU A 72 -15.75 -7.72 0.22
N VAL A 73 -16.39 -7.81 1.39
CA VAL A 73 -15.91 -8.66 2.49
C VAL A 73 -15.82 -10.12 2.08
N ASN A 74 -16.80 -10.64 1.31
CA ASN A 74 -16.76 -12.00 0.78
C ASN A 74 -15.56 -12.20 -0.15
N ARG A 75 -15.31 -11.28 -1.07
CA ARG A 75 -14.15 -11.34 -1.97
C ARG A 75 -12.83 -11.42 -1.21
N TYR A 76 -12.62 -10.57 -0.21
CA TYR A 76 -11.41 -10.64 0.63
C TYR A 76 -11.32 -11.94 1.43
N PHE A 77 -12.45 -12.41 1.96
CA PHE A 77 -12.50 -13.66 2.69
C PHE A 77 -12.13 -14.86 1.78
N ASP A 78 -12.66 -14.91 0.55
CA ASP A 78 -12.34 -15.97 -0.40
C ASP A 78 -10.88 -15.93 -0.85
N MET A 79 -10.31 -14.74 -1.07
CA MET A 79 -8.88 -14.59 -1.34
C MET A 79 -8.01 -15.13 -0.21
N LEU A 80 -8.38 -14.86 1.05
CA LEU A 80 -7.67 -15.39 2.22
C LEU A 80 -7.80 -16.91 2.39
N ARG A 81 -8.86 -17.53 1.83
CA ARG A 81 -9.05 -18.96 1.85
C ARG A 81 -8.26 -19.71 0.77
N ALA A 82 -7.72 -19.01 -0.20
CA ALA A 82 -6.91 -19.65 -1.24
C ALA A 82 -5.73 -20.42 -0.60
N PRO A 83 -5.39 -21.60 -1.15
CA PRO A 83 -4.34 -22.45 -0.59
C PRO A 83 -3.01 -21.68 -0.40
N GLY A 84 -2.43 -21.78 0.78
CA GLY A 84 -1.15 -21.16 1.13
C GLY A 84 -1.20 -19.68 1.52
N VAL A 85 -2.24 -18.91 1.18
CA VAL A 85 -2.30 -17.45 1.39
C VAL A 85 -2.12 -17.07 2.86
N ARG A 86 -2.87 -17.67 3.77
CA ARG A 86 -2.76 -17.38 5.22
C ARG A 86 -1.38 -17.74 5.78
N GLY A 87 -0.79 -18.83 5.30
CA GLY A 87 0.60 -19.18 5.64
C GLY A 87 1.61 -18.16 5.12
N ALA A 88 1.46 -17.70 3.89
CA ALA A 88 2.32 -16.69 3.28
C ALA A 88 2.26 -15.35 4.03
N ILE A 89 1.08 -14.92 4.48
CA ILE A 89 0.91 -13.69 5.27
C ILE A 89 1.71 -13.77 6.57
N LEU A 90 1.61 -14.88 7.31
CA LEU A 90 2.36 -15.08 8.55
C LEU A 90 3.88 -15.15 8.30
N ASN A 91 4.30 -15.88 7.27
CA ASN A 91 5.70 -16.00 6.90
C ASN A 91 6.30 -14.66 6.44
N ARG A 92 5.52 -13.81 5.78
CA ARG A 92 5.96 -12.46 5.39
C ARG A 92 6.38 -11.64 6.60
N SER A 93 5.60 -11.69 7.70
CA SER A 93 5.93 -10.97 8.93
C SER A 93 7.28 -11.38 9.50
N ASN A 94 7.56 -12.70 9.51
CA ASN A 94 8.83 -13.26 9.98
C ASN A 94 10.04 -12.91 9.07
N GLN A 95 9.79 -12.51 7.82
CA GLN A 95 10.84 -12.22 6.84
C GLN A 95 11.02 -10.71 6.59
N THR A 96 10.14 -9.88 7.14
CA THR A 96 10.19 -8.44 6.89
C THR A 96 11.27 -7.80 7.75
N ILE A 97 12.34 -7.34 7.11
CA ILE A 97 13.36 -6.47 7.70
C ILE A 97 13.14 -5.06 7.16
N TYR A 98 13.05 -4.10 8.04
CA TYR A 98 12.95 -2.70 7.66
C TYR A 98 14.35 -2.13 7.40
N SER A 99 14.51 -1.50 6.26
CA SER A 99 15.72 -0.77 5.89
C SER A 99 15.36 0.68 5.59
N ASP A 100 16.33 1.58 5.70
CA ASP A 100 16.13 2.96 5.28
C ASP A 100 15.73 3.01 3.79
N PRO A 101 14.55 3.55 3.45
CA PRO A 101 14.09 3.61 2.06
C PRO A 101 14.72 4.77 1.28
N VAL A 102 15.27 5.78 1.96
CA VAL A 102 15.73 7.04 1.37
C VAL A 102 16.76 6.85 0.26
N PRO A 103 17.83 6.05 0.41
CA PRO A 103 18.80 5.87 -0.66
C PRO A 103 18.18 5.30 -1.94
N ARG A 104 17.25 4.34 -1.78
CA ARG A 104 16.55 3.72 -2.91
C ARG A 104 15.55 4.67 -3.58
N LEU A 105 14.77 5.40 -2.79
CA LEU A 105 13.81 6.37 -3.33
C LEU A 105 14.51 7.48 -4.11
N LYS A 106 15.67 7.96 -3.64
CA LYS A 106 16.50 8.95 -4.37
C LYS A 106 17.01 8.44 -5.72
N ALA A 107 17.14 7.13 -5.89
CA ALA A 107 17.58 6.54 -7.15
C ALA A 107 16.49 6.52 -8.22
N ILE A 108 15.22 6.71 -7.86
CA ILE A 108 14.09 6.71 -8.81
C ILE A 108 14.15 7.98 -9.65
N LYS A 109 14.21 7.79 -10.98
CA LYS A 109 14.23 8.87 -11.98
C LYS A 109 12.88 9.07 -12.66
N ALA A 110 12.08 8.00 -12.69
CA ALA A 110 10.77 8.03 -13.33
C ALA A 110 9.87 9.09 -12.68
N PRO A 111 9.08 9.84 -13.50
CA PRO A 111 7.99 10.65 -12.96
C PRO A 111 7.11 9.79 -12.06
N THR A 112 6.80 10.29 -10.88
CA THR A 112 6.09 9.52 -9.87
C THR A 112 4.85 10.26 -9.40
N LEU A 113 3.67 9.63 -9.52
CA LEU A 113 2.44 10.07 -8.87
C LEU A 113 2.35 9.45 -7.48
N LEU A 114 2.23 10.29 -6.46
CA LEU A 114 1.85 9.92 -5.10
C LEU A 114 0.37 10.23 -4.92
N ILE A 115 -0.47 9.23 -4.68
CA ILE A 115 -1.89 9.44 -4.48
C ILE A 115 -2.32 8.83 -3.15
N TRP A 116 -3.07 9.60 -2.36
CA TRP A 116 -3.55 9.20 -1.03
C TRP A 116 -5.00 9.60 -0.81
N GLY A 117 -5.72 8.79 -0.03
CA GLY A 117 -6.95 9.23 0.59
C GLY A 117 -6.66 10.14 1.79
N GLU A 118 -7.37 11.24 1.89
CA GLU A 118 -7.24 12.20 2.99
C GLU A 118 -7.49 11.54 4.36
N GLN A 119 -8.42 10.59 4.40
CA GLN A 119 -8.88 9.91 5.62
C GLN A 119 -8.27 8.49 5.78
N ASP A 120 -7.12 8.25 5.18
CA ASP A 120 -6.41 6.98 5.31
C ASP A 120 -5.97 6.74 6.77
N GLN A 121 -6.61 5.76 7.43
CA GLN A 121 -6.33 5.38 8.81
C GLN A 121 -5.25 4.29 8.92
N MET A 122 -4.86 3.66 7.79
CA MET A 122 -3.81 2.63 7.78
C MET A 122 -2.44 3.24 7.58
N ILE A 123 -2.31 4.11 6.58
CA ILE A 123 -1.06 4.83 6.29
C ILE A 123 -1.41 6.32 6.12
N PRO A 124 -1.17 7.15 7.14
CA PRO A 124 -1.58 8.54 7.13
C PRO A 124 -1.10 9.31 5.90
N SER A 125 -1.98 10.12 5.32
CA SER A 125 -1.68 10.93 4.12
C SER A 125 -0.51 11.91 4.32
N THR A 126 -0.15 12.22 5.57
CA THR A 126 1.05 12.99 5.91
C THR A 126 2.35 12.32 5.46
N ASN A 127 2.34 10.99 5.28
CA ASN A 127 3.49 10.27 4.71
C ASN A 127 3.80 10.66 3.26
N ALA A 128 2.83 11.20 2.52
CA ALA A 128 3.05 11.70 1.17
C ALA A 128 4.17 12.74 1.12
N GLN A 129 4.25 13.61 2.14
CA GLN A 129 5.33 14.60 2.23
C GLN A 129 6.71 13.97 2.41
N SER A 130 6.81 12.86 3.15
CA SER A 130 8.07 12.13 3.33
C SER A 130 8.58 11.56 2.00
N TYR A 131 7.68 11.06 1.16
CA TYR A 131 8.00 10.62 -0.20
C TYR A 131 8.38 11.80 -1.11
N ALA A 132 7.58 12.87 -1.11
CA ALA A 132 7.80 14.05 -1.95
C ALA A 132 9.15 14.74 -1.65
N ASN A 133 9.59 14.75 -0.40
CA ASN A 133 10.89 15.31 0.00
C ASN A 133 12.10 14.52 -0.52
N VAL A 134 11.88 13.25 -0.90
CA VAL A 134 12.97 12.34 -1.29
C VAL A 134 13.01 12.08 -2.79
N LEU A 135 11.83 11.99 -3.42
CA LEU A 135 11.67 11.77 -4.85
C LEU A 135 11.96 13.05 -5.63
N SER A 136 12.87 12.99 -6.60
CA SER A 136 13.27 14.16 -7.38
C SER A 136 12.22 14.64 -8.39
N ASN A 137 11.30 13.76 -8.78
CA ASN A 137 10.28 14.06 -9.79
C ASN A 137 8.95 13.41 -9.35
N SER A 138 8.23 14.06 -8.45
CA SER A 138 6.95 13.55 -7.94
C SER A 138 5.86 14.60 -7.94
N THR A 139 4.64 14.14 -8.19
CA THR A 139 3.39 14.89 -8.03
C THR A 139 2.57 14.23 -6.95
N THR A 140 2.05 15.00 -6.01
CA THR A 140 1.22 14.49 -4.91
C THR A 140 -0.23 14.91 -5.10
N VAL A 141 -1.15 13.93 -4.98
CA VAL A 141 -2.59 14.14 -5.00
C VAL A 141 -3.20 13.53 -3.74
N ILE A 142 -3.83 14.36 -2.93
CA ILE A 142 -4.64 13.94 -1.78
C ILE A 142 -6.10 14.01 -2.18
N VAL A 143 -6.78 12.86 -2.16
CA VAL A 143 -8.18 12.75 -2.56
C VAL A 143 -9.07 12.88 -1.34
N PRO A 144 -9.93 13.91 -1.28
CA PRO A 144 -10.77 14.16 -0.10
C PRO A 144 -11.80 13.06 0.10
N LYS A 145 -12.13 12.79 1.36
CA LYS A 145 -13.16 11.83 1.78
C LYS A 145 -12.93 10.41 1.26
N LEU A 146 -11.67 9.98 1.17
CA LEU A 146 -11.30 8.59 0.83
C LEU A 146 -10.31 8.04 1.84
N GLY A 147 -10.38 6.73 2.04
CA GLY A 147 -9.48 5.95 2.88
C GLY A 147 -8.27 5.40 2.13
N HIS A 148 -7.73 4.28 2.62
CA HIS A 148 -6.53 3.64 2.09
C HIS A 148 -6.75 2.97 0.72
N LEU A 149 -7.92 2.37 0.51
CA LEU A 149 -8.26 1.62 -0.69
C LEU A 149 -9.09 2.46 -1.66
N LEU A 150 -8.51 3.55 -2.17
CA LEU A 150 -9.17 4.49 -3.08
C LEU A 150 -9.85 3.80 -4.26
N GLN A 151 -9.18 2.77 -4.82
CA GLN A 151 -9.67 2.01 -5.98
C GLN A 151 -10.86 1.11 -5.67
N GLU A 152 -11.11 0.82 -4.40
CA GLU A 152 -12.26 0.02 -3.93
C GLU A 152 -13.41 0.90 -3.47
N GLU A 153 -13.08 2.03 -2.84
CA GLU A 153 -14.05 2.92 -2.22
C GLU A 153 -14.73 3.82 -3.24
N GLN A 154 -13.94 4.52 -4.07
CA GLN A 154 -14.44 5.36 -5.18
C GLN A 154 -13.45 5.32 -6.35
N PRO A 155 -13.51 4.29 -7.20
CA PRO A 155 -12.53 4.06 -8.28
C PRO A 155 -12.37 5.27 -9.19
N ASP A 156 -13.45 5.93 -9.55
CA ASP A 156 -13.43 7.05 -10.53
C ASP A 156 -12.59 8.23 -10.06
N LYS A 157 -12.63 8.55 -8.76
CA LYS A 157 -11.83 9.65 -8.21
C LYS A 157 -10.32 9.36 -8.26
N GLY A 158 -9.94 8.15 -7.89
CA GLY A 158 -8.54 7.72 -7.96
C GLY A 158 -8.06 7.61 -9.40
N LEU A 159 -8.88 7.02 -10.28
CA LEU A 159 -8.56 6.81 -11.69
C LEU A 159 -8.34 8.12 -12.44
N THR A 160 -9.14 9.15 -12.18
CA THR A 160 -9.00 10.46 -12.84
C THR A 160 -7.59 11.02 -12.66
N ALA A 161 -7.06 11.04 -11.43
CA ALA A 161 -5.72 11.54 -11.16
C ALA A 161 -4.64 10.68 -11.83
N VAL A 162 -4.82 9.36 -11.84
CA VAL A 162 -3.90 8.43 -12.52
C VAL A 162 -3.89 8.65 -14.02
N MET A 163 -5.04 8.75 -14.66
CA MET A 163 -5.13 8.96 -16.11
C MET A 163 -4.50 10.29 -16.52
N GLN A 164 -4.82 11.38 -15.83
CA GLN A 164 -4.21 12.70 -16.09
C GLN A 164 -2.67 12.65 -15.98
N PHE A 165 -2.17 11.95 -14.98
CA PHE A 165 -0.73 11.79 -14.80
C PHE A 165 -0.10 10.97 -15.94
N LEU A 166 -0.70 9.84 -16.32
CA LEU A 166 -0.19 8.98 -17.40
C LEU A 166 -0.24 9.69 -18.76
N ASP A 167 -1.33 10.38 -19.06
CA ASP A 167 -1.47 11.14 -20.32
C ASP A 167 -0.36 12.21 -20.44
N SER A 168 -0.04 12.89 -19.35
CA SER A 168 0.98 13.93 -19.36
C SER A 168 2.43 13.40 -19.51
N HIS A 169 2.67 12.13 -19.21
CA HIS A 169 4.03 11.56 -19.18
C HIS A 169 4.28 10.44 -20.20
N LEU A 170 3.24 9.75 -20.68
CA LEU A 170 3.38 8.61 -21.59
C LEU A 170 2.85 8.85 -23.01
N MET A 171 1.93 9.80 -23.18
CA MET A 171 1.33 10.10 -24.49
C MET A 171 2.01 11.30 -25.16
N LYS A 172 3.32 11.17 -25.40
CA LYS A 172 4.10 12.10 -26.21
C LYS A 172 4.59 11.44 -27.48
#